data_f46ca9918a0f154cdc6baa6f25957bf8
#
_entry.id   f46ca9918a0f154cdc6baa6f25957bf8
#
_cell.length_a   1.000
_cell.length_b   1.000
_cell.length_c   1.000
_cell.angle_alpha   90.00
_cell.angle_beta   90.00
_cell.angle_gamma   90.00
#
_symmetry.space_group_name_H-M   'P 1'
#
loop_
_entity.id
_entity.type
_entity.pdbx_description
1 polymer ?
#
loop_
_entity_poly.entity_id
_entity_poly.type
_entity_poly.pdbx_seq_one_letter_code
_entity_poly.pdbx_strand_id
1 'polypeptide(L)'
;MSQQISGWGSYYLDYKFLKKIINSLEKGRIADAALFATSVRPEETSDGPQPLLPIDSPGSELQVHKAAFFFRLERELEKINAFYLQKESELRTRLTTLITKKRHLIALAKRPVGHNVITRDTPSLVTLLEGFRYFEKDLSKLQQFIEINATGFRKILKKWDKRFKSQTKELYLARQVEVQPCFNREFMTEMSDIALSLIHISE
;
A
#
# COMPACT_ATOMS: atom_id res chain seq x y z
N MET A 1 10.72 11.36 10.37
CA MET A 1 9.67 10.32 10.24
C MET A 1 8.69 10.81 9.20
N SER A 2 8.52 10.09 8.10
CA SER A 2 7.50 10.42 7.11
C SER A 2 6.14 10.37 7.79
N GLN A 3 5.35 11.43 7.65
CA GLN A 3 4.06 11.56 8.31
C GLN A 3 3.08 10.57 7.66
N GLN A 4 2.57 9.62 8.44
CA GLN A 4 1.52 8.71 7.97
C GLN A 4 0.25 9.49 7.66
N ILE A 5 -0.47 9.08 6.63
CA ILE A 5 -1.73 9.70 6.26
C ILE A 5 -2.79 9.38 7.33
N SER A 6 -3.48 10.40 7.80
CA SER A 6 -4.56 10.24 8.77
C SER A 6 -5.64 9.30 8.23
N GLY A 7 -6.11 8.37 9.07
CA GLY A 7 -7.09 7.35 8.71
C GLY A 7 -6.52 6.09 8.02
N TRP A 8 -5.23 6.09 7.63
CA TRP A 8 -4.62 4.92 6.97
C TRP A 8 -3.64 4.16 7.88
N GLY A 9 -3.56 4.52 9.15
CA GLY A 9 -2.58 4.00 10.12
C GLY A 9 -2.51 2.47 10.20
N SER A 10 -3.67 1.79 10.19
CA SER A 10 -3.76 0.33 10.28
C SER A 10 -3.26 -0.42 9.04
N TYR A 11 -3.19 0.25 7.90
CA TYR A 11 -2.78 -0.34 6.62
C TYR A 11 -1.27 -0.23 6.36
N TYR A 12 -0.53 0.57 7.15
CA TYR A 12 0.92 0.61 7.06
C TYR A 12 1.56 -0.65 7.64
N LEU A 13 2.80 -0.92 7.19
CA LEU A 13 3.65 -1.97 7.77
C LEU A 13 3.79 -1.79 9.27
N ASP A 14 3.46 -2.82 10.06
CA ASP A 14 3.70 -2.78 11.49
C ASP A 14 5.19 -3.04 11.80
N TYR A 15 5.99 -2.01 11.53
CA TYR A 15 7.42 -2.03 11.75
C TYR A 15 7.79 -2.29 13.23
N LYS A 16 6.99 -1.75 14.17
CA LYS A 16 7.27 -1.92 15.60
C LYS A 16 7.12 -3.36 16.03
N PHE A 17 6.06 -4.01 15.55
CA PHE A 17 5.78 -5.40 15.82
C PHE A 17 6.85 -6.32 15.22
N LEU A 18 7.17 -6.18 13.93
CA LEU A 18 8.23 -6.94 13.27
C LEU A 18 9.59 -6.76 13.95
N LYS A 19 9.90 -5.55 14.42
CA LYS A 19 11.09 -5.27 15.20
C LYS A 19 11.11 -6.01 16.53
N LYS A 20 9.97 -6.16 17.21
CA LYS A 20 9.87 -6.94 18.46
C LYS A 20 10.20 -8.42 18.19
N ILE A 21 9.65 -9.01 17.12
CA ILE A 21 9.95 -10.40 16.72
C ILE A 21 11.47 -10.59 16.53
N ILE A 22 12.12 -9.73 15.74
CA ILE A 22 13.59 -9.80 15.51
C ILE A 22 14.35 -9.74 16.82
N ASN A 23 13.99 -8.83 17.72
CA ASN A 23 14.68 -8.66 19.00
C ASN A 23 14.46 -9.85 19.95
N SER A 24 13.30 -10.50 19.92
CA SER A 24 13.02 -11.70 20.72
C SER A 24 13.81 -12.91 20.20
N LEU A 25 13.88 -13.08 18.89
CA LEU A 25 14.69 -14.12 18.25
C LEU A 25 16.19 -13.95 18.55
N GLU A 26 16.69 -12.72 18.53
CA GLU A 26 18.09 -12.43 18.84
C GLU A 26 18.46 -12.78 20.30
N LYS A 27 17.53 -12.57 21.22
CA LYS A 27 17.74 -12.83 22.67
C LYS A 27 17.51 -14.28 23.06
N GLY A 28 17.25 -15.18 22.12
CA GLY A 28 16.92 -16.58 22.36
C GLY A 28 15.60 -16.80 23.12
N ARG A 29 14.74 -15.76 23.22
CA ARG A 29 13.40 -15.85 23.78
C ARG A 29 12.43 -16.37 22.70
N ILE A 30 12.64 -17.62 22.37
CA ILE A 30 11.98 -18.29 21.25
C ILE A 30 10.46 -18.38 21.49
N ALA A 31 10.03 -18.72 22.71
CA ALA A 31 8.63 -18.78 23.09
C ALA A 31 7.88 -17.46 22.89
N ASP A 32 8.50 -16.34 23.27
CA ASP A 32 7.91 -15.00 23.05
C ASP A 32 7.79 -14.66 21.57
N ALA A 33 8.79 -15.04 20.76
CA ALA A 33 8.79 -14.80 19.32
C ALA A 33 7.69 -15.63 18.61
N ALA A 34 7.47 -16.87 19.02
CA ALA A 34 6.40 -17.73 18.53
C ALA A 34 5.02 -17.16 18.86
N LEU A 35 4.84 -16.74 20.11
CA LEU A 35 3.58 -16.15 20.56
C LEU A 35 3.25 -14.87 19.77
N PHE A 36 4.25 -14.03 19.48
CA PHE A 36 4.07 -12.85 18.64
C PHE A 36 3.77 -13.19 17.17
N ALA A 37 4.40 -14.21 16.60
CA ALA A 37 4.19 -14.60 15.22
C ALA A 37 2.80 -15.23 14.99
N THR A 38 2.28 -15.94 15.99
CA THR A 38 0.96 -16.62 15.96
C THR A 38 -0.17 -15.78 16.53
N SER A 39 0.11 -14.64 17.20
CA SER A 39 -0.94 -13.76 17.71
C SER A 39 -1.73 -13.14 16.55
N VAL A 40 -2.72 -13.89 16.10
CA VAL A 40 -3.86 -13.40 15.33
C VAL A 40 -4.60 -12.41 16.23
N ARG A 41 -5.01 -11.27 15.69
CA ARG A 41 -5.99 -10.43 16.37
C ARG A 41 -7.16 -11.29 16.85
N PRO A 42 -7.71 -11.08 18.07
CA PRO A 42 -8.73 -11.97 18.63
C PRO A 42 -10.12 -11.75 18.00
N GLU A 43 -10.27 -11.91 16.70
CA GLU A 43 -11.57 -11.79 16.03
C GLU A 43 -11.93 -12.96 15.12
N GLU A 44 -11.16 -14.06 15.10
CA GLU A 44 -11.64 -15.26 14.41
C GLU A 44 -11.22 -16.52 15.18
N THR A 45 -12.09 -16.91 16.12
CA THR A 45 -12.12 -18.26 16.65
C THR A 45 -12.65 -19.21 15.59
N SER A 46 -11.84 -20.13 15.09
CA SER A 46 -12.34 -21.40 14.62
C SER A 46 -11.34 -22.50 14.97
N ASP A 47 -11.88 -23.43 15.68
CA ASP A 47 -11.39 -24.70 16.18
C ASP A 47 -10.74 -25.50 15.04
N GLY A 48 -9.44 -25.75 15.13
CA GLY A 48 -8.73 -26.64 14.23
C GLY A 48 -7.52 -27.27 14.93
N PRO A 49 -7.25 -28.58 14.72
CA PRO A 49 -6.26 -29.32 15.49
C PRO A 49 -4.84 -28.79 15.22
N GLN A 50 -4.10 -28.55 16.30
CA GLN A 50 -2.68 -28.22 16.27
C GLN A 50 -1.88 -29.39 15.70
N PRO A 51 -1.01 -29.17 14.69
CA PRO A 51 -0.06 -30.20 14.29
C PRO A 51 1.07 -30.27 15.32
N LEU A 52 1.09 -31.32 16.08
CA LEU A 52 2.20 -31.73 16.93
C LEU A 52 3.34 -32.20 16.01
N LEU A 53 4.33 -31.34 15.78
CA LEU A 53 5.61 -31.74 15.19
C LEU A 53 6.60 -32.04 16.31
N PRO A 54 7.33 -33.17 16.28
CA PRO A 54 8.37 -33.47 17.27
C PRO A 54 9.56 -32.50 17.06
N ILE A 55 9.84 -31.69 18.05
CA ILE A 55 10.93 -30.72 18.05
C ILE A 55 12.08 -31.31 18.86
N ASP A 56 13.01 -31.96 18.17
CA ASP A 56 14.18 -32.60 18.82
C ASP A 56 15.53 -32.01 18.39
N SER A 57 15.61 -30.69 18.18
CA SER A 57 16.93 -30.03 18.21
C SER A 57 16.81 -28.48 18.30
N PRO A 58 17.70 -27.82 19.05
CA PRO A 58 17.69 -26.35 19.19
C PRO A 58 17.83 -25.57 17.87
N GLY A 59 18.41 -26.19 16.85
CA GLY A 59 18.56 -25.61 15.52
C GLY A 59 17.25 -25.62 14.70
N SER A 60 16.42 -26.63 14.90
CA SER A 60 15.11 -26.74 14.23
C SER A 60 14.15 -25.67 14.72
N GLU A 61 14.11 -25.43 16.02
CA GLU A 61 13.27 -24.42 16.66
C GLU A 61 13.54 -23.02 16.15
N LEU A 62 14.83 -22.64 16.05
CA LEU A 62 15.23 -21.34 15.51
C LEU A 62 14.81 -21.18 14.02
N GLN A 63 14.85 -22.24 13.23
CA GLN A 63 14.42 -22.21 11.84
C GLN A 63 12.91 -21.99 11.71
N VAL A 64 12.11 -22.64 12.55
CA VAL A 64 10.66 -22.44 12.59
C VAL A 64 10.31 -20.98 12.91
N HIS A 65 10.99 -20.39 13.88
CA HIS A 65 10.74 -19.00 14.25
C HIS A 65 11.22 -17.99 13.23
N LYS A 66 12.29 -18.30 12.50
CA LYS A 66 12.69 -17.51 11.32
C LYS A 66 11.63 -17.57 10.23
N ALA A 67 11.08 -18.75 9.96
CA ALA A 67 9.97 -18.92 9.01
C ALA A 67 8.73 -18.13 9.46
N ALA A 68 8.38 -18.14 10.75
CA ALA A 68 7.27 -17.37 11.30
C ALA A 68 7.43 -15.85 11.10
N PHE A 69 8.65 -15.32 11.21
CA PHE A 69 8.91 -13.90 10.88
C PHE A 69 8.60 -13.58 9.42
N PHE A 70 9.06 -14.41 8.48
CA PHE A 70 8.81 -14.20 7.06
C PHE A 70 7.34 -14.37 6.71
N PHE A 71 6.67 -15.35 7.30
CA PHE A 71 5.21 -15.51 7.17
C PHE A 71 4.47 -14.24 7.62
N ARG A 72 4.86 -13.67 8.78
CA ARG A 72 4.26 -12.42 9.24
C ARG A 72 4.56 -11.25 8.31
N LEU A 73 5.78 -11.17 7.78
CA LEU A 73 6.16 -10.14 6.83
C LEU A 73 5.35 -10.23 5.52
N GLU A 74 5.06 -11.44 5.07
CA GLU A 74 4.21 -11.71 3.91
C GLU A 74 2.76 -11.28 4.14
N ARG A 75 2.20 -11.59 5.32
CA ARG A 75 0.85 -11.11 5.71
C ARG A 75 0.77 -9.57 5.74
N GLU A 76 1.82 -8.90 6.20
CA GLU A 76 1.88 -7.44 6.13
C GLU A 76 1.92 -6.93 4.68
N LEU A 77 2.63 -7.62 3.79
CA LEU A 77 2.70 -7.31 2.37
C LEU A 77 1.34 -7.48 1.69
N GLU A 78 0.63 -8.59 1.97
CA GLU A 78 -0.73 -8.85 1.49
C GLU A 78 -1.71 -7.75 1.92
N LYS A 79 -1.67 -7.36 3.19
CA LYS A 79 -2.51 -6.28 3.75
C LYS A 79 -2.29 -4.95 2.99
N ILE A 80 -1.03 -4.58 2.77
CA ILE A 80 -0.66 -3.35 2.08
C ILE A 80 -1.13 -3.39 0.63
N ASN A 81 -0.93 -4.52 -0.04
CA ASN A 81 -1.32 -4.71 -1.43
C ASN A 81 -2.84 -4.69 -1.60
N ALA A 82 -3.59 -5.34 -0.72
CA ALA A 82 -5.05 -5.32 -0.75
C ALA A 82 -5.61 -3.89 -0.59
N PHE A 83 -5.07 -3.13 0.35
CA PHE A 83 -5.45 -1.73 0.52
C PHE A 83 -5.10 -0.87 -0.70
N TYR A 84 -3.91 -1.06 -1.28
CA TYR A 84 -3.51 -0.37 -2.49
C TYR A 84 -4.48 -0.65 -3.65
N LEU A 85 -4.80 -1.92 -3.93
CA LEU A 85 -5.71 -2.31 -5.00
C LEU A 85 -7.11 -1.72 -4.84
N GLN A 86 -7.59 -1.66 -3.59
CA GLN A 86 -8.84 -0.96 -3.29
C GLN A 86 -8.75 0.52 -3.68
N LYS A 87 -7.71 1.23 -3.26
CA LYS A 87 -7.52 2.66 -3.57
C LYS A 87 -7.28 2.92 -5.05
N GLU A 88 -6.55 2.04 -5.71
CA GLU A 88 -6.39 2.07 -7.17
C GLU A 88 -7.75 2.01 -7.89
N SER A 89 -8.60 1.07 -7.51
CA SER A 89 -9.95 0.93 -8.09
C SER A 89 -10.82 2.17 -7.87
N GLU A 90 -10.78 2.74 -6.65
CA GLU A 90 -11.48 3.98 -6.32
C GLU A 90 -11.02 5.15 -7.21
N LEU A 91 -9.71 5.29 -7.41
CA LEU A 91 -9.11 6.35 -8.24
C LEU A 91 -9.45 6.16 -9.72
N ARG A 92 -9.38 4.94 -10.26
CA ARG A 92 -9.78 4.64 -11.66
C ARG A 92 -11.23 5.03 -11.92
N THR A 93 -12.14 4.65 -11.03
CA THR A 93 -13.57 4.97 -11.13
C THR A 93 -13.79 6.48 -11.10
N ARG A 94 -13.10 7.18 -10.19
CA ARG A 94 -13.19 8.63 -10.05
C ARG A 94 -12.69 9.35 -11.30
N LEU A 95 -11.53 8.95 -11.83
CA LEU A 95 -10.98 9.54 -13.06
C LEU A 95 -11.91 9.35 -14.24
N THR A 96 -12.46 8.15 -14.43
CA THR A 96 -13.45 7.86 -15.49
C THR A 96 -14.67 8.77 -15.36
N THR A 97 -15.16 9.01 -14.16
CA THR A 97 -16.27 9.93 -13.89
C THR A 97 -15.92 11.37 -14.26
N LEU A 98 -14.74 11.84 -13.90
CA LEU A 98 -14.27 13.19 -14.23
C LEU A 98 -14.11 13.39 -15.74
N ILE A 99 -13.55 12.40 -16.44
CA ILE A 99 -13.41 12.41 -17.91
C ILE A 99 -14.78 12.48 -18.58
N THR A 100 -15.73 11.69 -18.11
CA THR A 100 -17.11 11.68 -18.67
C THR A 100 -17.79 13.03 -18.46
N LYS A 101 -17.67 13.64 -17.28
CA LYS A 101 -18.18 14.99 -17.01
C LYS A 101 -17.55 16.03 -17.92
N LYS A 102 -16.19 15.97 -18.10
CA LYS A 102 -15.49 16.87 -19.04
C LYS A 102 -16.02 16.75 -20.45
N ARG A 103 -16.14 15.53 -20.97
CA ARG A 103 -16.70 15.27 -22.33
C ARG A 103 -18.12 15.83 -22.48
N HIS A 104 -18.96 15.65 -21.47
CA HIS A 104 -20.32 16.20 -21.46
C HIS A 104 -20.33 17.73 -21.53
N LEU A 105 -19.52 18.42 -20.73
CA LEU A 105 -19.40 19.87 -20.75
C LEU A 105 -18.91 20.39 -22.10
N ILE A 106 -17.91 19.74 -22.71
CA ILE A 106 -17.43 20.08 -24.05
C ILE A 106 -18.54 19.90 -25.11
N ALA A 107 -19.32 18.83 -25.01
CA ALA A 107 -20.44 18.59 -25.95
C ALA A 107 -21.53 19.65 -25.81
N LEU A 108 -21.82 20.11 -24.59
CA LEU A 108 -22.76 21.22 -24.35
C LEU A 108 -22.23 22.54 -24.90
N ALA A 109 -20.94 22.82 -24.75
CA ALA A 109 -20.30 24.05 -25.26
C ALA A 109 -20.33 24.15 -26.78
N LYS A 110 -20.37 23.02 -27.52
CA LYS A 110 -20.40 22.95 -28.98
C LYS A 110 -21.80 23.09 -29.56
N ARG A 111 -22.86 23.13 -28.75
CA ARG A 111 -24.25 23.27 -29.26
C ARG A 111 -24.52 24.70 -29.67
N PRO A 112 -24.99 24.98 -30.90
CA PRO A 112 -25.22 26.32 -31.43
C PRO A 112 -26.57 26.92 -31.00
N VAL A 113 -26.99 26.73 -29.75
CA VAL A 113 -28.29 27.26 -29.28
C VAL A 113 -28.06 28.25 -28.13
N GLY A 114 -28.25 29.53 -28.47
CA GLY A 114 -28.59 30.66 -27.57
C GLY A 114 -27.96 30.75 -26.20
N HIS A 115 -27.07 31.73 -26.02
CA HIS A 115 -26.69 32.40 -24.74
C HIS A 115 -26.04 31.59 -23.60
N ASN A 116 -25.71 30.30 -23.73
CA ASN A 116 -24.91 29.60 -22.73
C ASN A 116 -23.44 29.48 -23.18
N VAL A 117 -22.74 30.57 -23.15
CA VAL A 117 -21.27 30.56 -23.25
C VAL A 117 -20.75 29.91 -21.97
N ILE A 118 -20.19 28.70 -22.07
CA ILE A 118 -19.45 28.09 -20.96
C ILE A 118 -18.15 28.91 -20.81
N THR A 119 -18.19 29.87 -19.91
CA THR A 119 -17.03 30.67 -19.52
C THR A 119 -16.26 29.93 -18.43
N ARG A 120 -15.00 30.33 -18.19
CA ARG A 120 -14.14 29.81 -17.10
C ARG A 120 -14.82 29.87 -15.73
N ASP A 121 -15.75 30.77 -15.53
CA ASP A 121 -16.48 30.98 -14.27
C ASP A 121 -17.79 30.18 -14.19
N THR A 122 -18.07 29.33 -15.17
CA THR A 122 -19.26 28.46 -15.09
C THR A 122 -19.14 27.50 -13.92
N PRO A 123 -20.11 27.45 -12.99
CA PRO A 123 -20.03 26.62 -11.76
C PRO A 123 -19.68 25.16 -12.06
N SER A 124 -20.18 24.62 -13.17
CA SER A 124 -19.91 23.24 -13.60
C SER A 124 -18.44 23.01 -13.95
N LEU A 125 -17.78 23.99 -14.58
CA LEU A 125 -16.36 23.90 -14.93
C LEU A 125 -15.48 24.06 -13.68
N VAL A 126 -15.80 24.98 -12.80
CA VAL A 126 -15.11 25.17 -11.52
C VAL A 126 -15.17 23.89 -10.69
N THR A 127 -16.37 23.28 -10.56
CA THR A 127 -16.55 22.00 -9.85
C THR A 127 -15.74 20.86 -10.49
N LEU A 128 -15.67 20.82 -11.81
CA LEU A 128 -14.86 19.83 -12.52
C LEU A 128 -13.35 20.00 -12.24
N LEU A 129 -12.84 21.22 -12.30
CA LEU A 129 -11.44 21.53 -11.99
C LEU A 129 -11.08 21.19 -10.54
N GLU A 130 -11.96 21.52 -9.60
CA GLU A 130 -11.80 21.10 -8.20
C GLU A 130 -11.76 19.58 -8.07
N GLY A 131 -12.63 18.87 -8.82
CA GLY A 131 -12.64 17.41 -8.87
C GLY A 131 -11.30 16.82 -9.30
N PHE A 132 -10.64 17.39 -10.32
CA PHE A 132 -9.31 16.98 -10.75
C PHE A 132 -8.24 17.29 -9.69
N ARG A 133 -8.28 18.46 -9.04
CA ARG A 133 -7.35 18.80 -7.95
C ARG A 133 -7.45 17.83 -6.76
N TYR A 134 -8.68 17.44 -6.39
CA TYR A 134 -8.86 16.43 -5.35
C TYR A 134 -8.36 15.07 -5.79
N PHE A 135 -8.55 14.70 -7.07
CA PHE A 135 -8.00 13.47 -7.62
C PHE A 135 -6.46 13.43 -7.52
N GLU A 136 -5.76 14.48 -7.94
CA GLU A 136 -4.30 14.58 -7.82
C GLU A 136 -3.81 14.50 -6.37
N LYS A 137 -4.53 15.14 -5.45
CA LYS A 137 -4.22 15.07 -4.03
C LYS A 137 -4.35 13.63 -3.49
N ASP A 138 -5.38 12.90 -3.90
CA ASP A 138 -5.57 11.52 -3.46
C ASP A 138 -4.56 10.56 -4.12
N LEU A 139 -4.18 10.81 -5.38
CA LEU A 139 -3.10 10.11 -6.06
C LEU A 139 -1.76 10.32 -5.33
N SER A 140 -1.44 11.57 -4.95
CA SER A 140 -0.23 11.89 -4.18
C SER A 140 -0.20 11.20 -2.81
N LYS A 141 -1.35 11.08 -2.13
CA LYS A 141 -1.45 10.31 -0.88
C LYS A 141 -1.15 8.84 -1.10
N LEU A 142 -1.67 8.24 -2.17
CA LEU A 142 -1.41 6.84 -2.48
C LEU A 142 0.08 6.61 -2.78
N GLN A 143 0.71 7.51 -3.51
CA GLN A 143 2.16 7.48 -3.76
C GLN A 143 2.96 7.56 -2.46
N GLN A 144 2.61 8.49 -1.56
CA GLN A 144 3.25 8.61 -0.25
C GLN A 144 3.09 7.32 0.58
N PHE A 145 1.91 6.70 0.54
CA PHE A 145 1.65 5.42 1.21
C PHE A 145 2.60 4.32 0.72
N ILE A 146 2.77 4.19 -0.59
CA ILE A 146 3.68 3.22 -1.21
C ILE A 146 5.13 3.46 -0.76
N GLU A 147 5.61 4.70 -0.81
CA GLU A 147 6.98 5.06 -0.46
C GLU A 147 7.32 4.79 1.00
N ILE A 148 6.39 5.10 1.91
CA ILE A 148 6.55 4.83 3.35
C ILE A 148 6.66 3.33 3.60
N ASN A 149 5.79 2.52 2.97
CA ASN A 149 5.80 1.06 3.12
C ASN A 149 7.06 0.44 2.51
N ALA A 150 7.46 0.83 1.29
CA ALA A 150 8.70 0.40 0.66
C ALA A 150 9.92 0.67 1.55
N THR A 151 9.97 1.86 2.14
CA THR A 151 11.02 2.23 3.11
C THR A 151 10.96 1.36 4.36
N GLY A 152 9.77 1.02 4.83
CA GLY A 152 9.54 0.11 5.95
C GLY A 152 10.12 -1.29 5.70
N PHE A 153 9.80 -1.89 4.55
CA PHE A 153 10.34 -3.19 4.14
C PHE A 153 11.87 -3.17 4.05
N ARG A 154 12.46 -2.18 3.38
CA ARG A 154 13.92 -2.06 3.28
C ARG A 154 14.59 -1.98 4.66
N LYS A 155 14.00 -1.21 5.58
CA LYS A 155 14.55 -1.02 6.94
C LYS A 155 14.44 -2.29 7.79
N ILE A 156 13.31 -3.00 7.74
CA ILE A 156 13.12 -4.19 8.56
C ILE A 156 13.99 -5.35 8.06
N LEU A 157 14.10 -5.54 6.74
CA LEU A 157 14.97 -6.54 6.14
C LEU A 157 16.45 -6.23 6.36
N LYS A 158 16.88 -4.96 6.27
CA LYS A 158 18.25 -4.55 6.65
C LYS A 158 18.54 -4.86 8.11
N LYS A 159 17.55 -4.67 8.99
CA LYS A 159 17.70 -5.02 10.40
C LYS A 159 17.82 -6.52 10.59
N TRP A 160 17.03 -7.32 9.88
CA TRP A 160 17.11 -8.77 9.86
C TRP A 160 18.53 -9.22 9.47
N ASP A 161 19.03 -8.80 8.30
CA ASP A 161 20.34 -9.19 7.81
C ASP A 161 21.48 -8.83 8.76
N LYS A 162 21.41 -7.64 9.38
CA LYS A 162 22.38 -7.22 10.39
C LYS A 162 22.39 -8.13 11.62
N ARG A 163 21.21 -8.64 12.04
CA ARG A 163 21.08 -9.44 13.27
C ARG A 163 21.44 -10.90 13.05
N PHE A 164 21.06 -11.45 11.93
CA PHE A 164 21.25 -12.87 11.62
C PHE A 164 22.41 -13.13 10.64
N LYS A 165 23.21 -12.10 10.30
CA LYS A 165 24.34 -12.18 9.36
C LYS A 165 23.92 -12.84 8.03
N SER A 166 22.72 -12.51 7.53
CA SER A 166 22.17 -13.02 6.29
C SER A 166 22.26 -11.97 5.18
N GLN A 167 21.98 -12.37 3.95
CA GLN A 167 21.90 -11.51 2.76
C GLN A 167 20.50 -11.65 2.11
N THR A 168 19.48 -11.74 2.94
CA THR A 168 18.11 -12.04 2.49
C THR A 168 17.42 -10.82 1.91
N LYS A 169 17.82 -9.61 2.32
CA LYS A 169 17.14 -8.35 1.98
C LYS A 169 16.94 -8.17 0.48
N GLU A 170 18.03 -8.21 -0.29
CA GLU A 170 17.96 -7.90 -1.74
C GLU A 170 17.11 -8.95 -2.47
N LEU A 171 17.29 -10.22 -2.13
CA LEU A 171 16.52 -11.30 -2.73
C LEU A 171 15.04 -11.21 -2.41
N TYR A 172 14.69 -10.91 -1.15
CA TYR A 172 13.30 -10.78 -0.72
C TYR A 172 12.62 -9.55 -1.35
N LEU A 173 13.31 -8.42 -1.41
CA LEU A 173 12.81 -7.22 -2.07
C LEU A 173 12.50 -7.50 -3.55
N ALA A 174 13.45 -8.05 -4.29
CA ALA A 174 13.29 -8.31 -5.72
C ALA A 174 12.21 -9.36 -6.03
N ARG A 175 12.11 -10.43 -5.22
CA ARG A 175 11.22 -11.57 -5.53
C ARG A 175 9.83 -11.46 -4.92
N GLN A 176 9.68 -10.76 -3.81
CA GLN A 176 8.41 -10.72 -3.06
C GLN A 176 7.80 -9.32 -3.03
N VAL A 177 8.60 -8.29 -2.81
CA VAL A 177 8.08 -6.93 -2.61
C VAL A 177 7.88 -6.20 -3.94
N GLU A 178 8.92 -6.10 -4.76
CA GLU A 178 8.92 -5.29 -5.99
C GLU A 178 8.03 -5.85 -7.10
N VAL A 179 7.69 -7.15 -7.04
CA VAL A 179 6.74 -7.79 -7.97
C VAL A 179 5.28 -7.50 -7.63
N GLN A 180 4.98 -6.94 -6.47
CA GLN A 180 3.62 -6.66 -6.08
C GLN A 180 3.04 -5.46 -6.83
N PRO A 181 1.75 -5.47 -7.18
CA PRO A 181 1.09 -4.35 -7.86
C PRO A 181 1.27 -3.01 -7.16
N CYS A 182 1.27 -2.97 -5.82
CA CYS A 182 1.44 -1.74 -5.06
C CYS A 182 2.83 -1.09 -5.21
N PHE A 183 3.84 -1.80 -5.71
CA PHE A 183 5.18 -1.26 -5.97
C PHE A 183 5.48 -1.09 -7.46
N ASN A 184 4.55 -1.49 -8.36
CA ASN A 184 4.61 -1.14 -9.77
C ASN A 184 4.20 0.33 -9.96
N ARG A 185 5.09 1.13 -10.56
CA ARG A 185 4.87 2.57 -10.75
C ARG A 185 4.05 2.92 -11.98
N GLU A 186 3.78 1.98 -12.87
CA GLU A 186 3.11 2.23 -14.15
C GLU A 186 1.76 2.91 -13.96
N PHE A 187 0.93 2.37 -13.06
CA PHE A 187 -0.37 2.95 -12.76
C PHE A 187 -0.28 4.42 -12.30
N MET A 188 0.64 4.72 -11.38
CA MET A 188 0.79 6.07 -10.84
C MET A 188 1.22 7.07 -11.91
N THR A 189 2.14 6.65 -12.80
CA THR A 189 2.61 7.47 -13.92
C THR A 189 1.48 7.70 -14.91
N GLU A 190 0.79 6.64 -15.34
CA GLU A 190 -0.35 6.72 -16.26
C GLU A 190 -1.44 7.67 -15.74
N MET A 191 -1.84 7.53 -14.48
CA MET A 191 -2.89 8.38 -13.89
C MET A 191 -2.47 9.83 -13.76
N SER A 192 -1.21 10.08 -13.43
CA SER A 192 -0.66 11.43 -13.35
C SER A 192 -0.62 12.11 -14.71
N ASP A 193 -0.16 11.41 -15.74
CA ASP A 193 -0.06 11.94 -17.11
C ASP A 193 -1.45 12.26 -17.68
N ILE A 194 -2.42 11.39 -17.46
CA ILE A 194 -3.81 11.62 -17.87
C ILE A 194 -4.39 12.84 -17.14
N ALA A 195 -4.20 12.95 -15.82
CA ALA A 195 -4.74 14.07 -15.05
C ALA A 195 -4.13 15.40 -15.51
N LEU A 196 -2.80 15.46 -15.68
CA LEU A 196 -2.10 16.65 -16.18
C LEU A 196 -2.58 17.05 -17.59
N SER A 197 -2.68 16.10 -18.51
CA SER A 197 -3.15 16.38 -19.89
C SER A 197 -4.58 16.95 -19.91
N LEU A 198 -5.41 16.52 -18.96
CA LEU A 198 -6.81 16.96 -18.87
C LEU A 198 -6.96 18.37 -18.26
N ILE A 199 -6.01 18.80 -17.43
CA ILE A 199 -5.98 20.16 -16.84
C ILE A 199 -5.46 21.16 -17.85
N HIS A 200 -4.36 20.86 -18.56
CA HIS A 200 -3.74 21.77 -19.54
C HIS A 200 -4.60 22.08 -20.77
N ILE A 201 -5.50 21.19 -21.18
CA ILE A 201 -6.44 21.44 -22.31
C ILE A 201 -7.50 22.51 -21.94
N SER A 202 -7.53 22.97 -20.69
CA SER A 202 -8.46 23.99 -20.19
C SER A 202 -7.86 25.39 -20.14
N GLU A 203 -6.59 25.54 -20.54
CA GLU A 203 -5.91 26.83 -20.79
C GLU A 203 -6.03 27.23 -22.26
#